data_bd7dbe3a670bc0d17aedb873410f36bf
#
_entry.id   bd7dbe3a670bc0d17aedb873410f36bf
#
_cell.length_a   1.000
_cell.length_b   1.000
_cell.length_c   1.000
_cell.angle_alpha   90.00
_cell.angle_beta   90.00
_cell.angle_gamma   90.00
#
_symmetry.space_group_name_H-M   'P 1'
#
loop_
_entity.id
_entity.type
_entity.pdbx_description
1 polymer ?
#
loop_
_entity_poly.entity_id
_entity_poly.type
_entity_poly.pdbx_seq_one_letter_code
_entity_poly.pdbx_strand_id
1 'polypeptide(L)'
;TYAIVIGAWALMTFLSSTGHMSSLMKGLLVPICIYVILAVSLNLTVGILGELSLGHAGFMCVGAFSGAFFTNCMENVIPSVGLRFFLALILGAAVAGVFGILIGIPVLRLKGDYLAIVTLAFGEIIKNLINAMYVGRDSSGFHFSIKDTLSLGMDETGVVLIKGAQGITGTPKAATFTIGVLLVLLTLFIVLNLIHSRAGPVSYTHLTLP
;
A
#
# COMPACT_ATOMS: atom_id res chain seq x y z
N THR A 1 11.25 -20.60 -4.66
CA THR A 1 10.54 -19.31 -4.76
C THR A 1 11.53 -18.14 -4.80
N TYR A 2 12.46 -18.01 -3.84
CA TYR A 2 13.43 -16.91 -3.81
C TYR A 2 14.32 -16.85 -5.07
N ALA A 3 14.80 -18.00 -5.55
CA ALA A 3 15.64 -18.07 -6.76
C ALA A 3 14.93 -17.53 -8.01
N ILE A 4 13.62 -17.74 -8.12
CA ILE A 4 12.82 -17.23 -9.25
C ILE A 4 12.75 -15.69 -9.19
N VAL A 5 12.51 -15.12 -8.01
CA VAL A 5 12.44 -13.66 -7.83
C VAL A 5 13.80 -13.00 -8.11
N ILE A 6 14.88 -13.58 -7.59
CA ILE A 6 16.24 -13.08 -7.84
C ILE A 6 16.62 -13.24 -9.32
N GLY A 7 16.28 -14.37 -9.95
CA GLY A 7 16.49 -14.58 -11.39
C GLY A 7 15.72 -13.57 -12.25
N ALA A 8 14.45 -13.31 -11.92
CA ALA A 8 13.65 -12.30 -12.60
C ALA A 8 14.25 -10.89 -12.43
N TRP A 9 14.72 -10.56 -11.22
CA TRP A 9 15.39 -9.29 -10.97
C TRP A 9 16.67 -9.14 -11.79
N ALA A 10 17.54 -10.17 -11.81
CA ALA A 10 18.79 -10.15 -12.57
C ALA A 10 18.52 -10.02 -14.08
N LEU A 11 17.54 -10.74 -14.60
CA LEU A 11 17.16 -10.69 -16.02
C LEU A 11 16.63 -9.30 -16.39
N MET A 12 15.73 -8.72 -15.59
CA MET A 12 15.14 -7.41 -15.88
C MET A 12 16.15 -6.27 -15.74
N THR A 13 17.06 -6.35 -14.77
CA THR A 13 18.16 -5.38 -14.63
C THR A 13 19.14 -5.47 -15.80
N PHE A 14 19.47 -6.68 -16.25
CA PHE A 14 20.30 -6.90 -17.43
C PHE A 14 19.64 -6.32 -18.71
N LEU A 15 18.36 -6.60 -18.94
CA LEU A 15 17.63 -6.04 -20.08
C LEU A 15 17.53 -4.50 -20.00
N SER A 16 17.40 -3.96 -18.81
CA SER A 16 17.36 -2.50 -18.60
C SER A 16 18.71 -1.84 -18.91
N SER A 17 19.82 -2.51 -18.61
CA SER A 17 21.18 -2.00 -18.86
C SER A 17 21.57 -2.10 -20.34
N THR A 18 21.10 -3.11 -21.07
CA THR A 18 21.36 -3.29 -22.50
C THR A 18 20.54 -2.36 -23.40
N GLY A 19 19.65 -1.53 -22.82
CA GLY A 19 18.87 -0.56 -23.57
C GLY A 19 17.69 -1.13 -24.39
N HIS A 20 17.43 -2.43 -24.31
CA HIS A 20 16.35 -3.11 -25.03
C HIS A 20 14.96 -2.90 -24.41
N MET A 21 14.86 -2.19 -23.27
CA MET A 21 13.59 -1.93 -22.61
C MET A 21 13.00 -0.58 -22.99
N SER A 22 11.76 -0.59 -23.45
CA SER A 22 10.95 0.62 -23.66
C SER A 22 10.74 1.39 -22.34
N SER A 23 10.57 2.71 -22.43
CA SER A 23 10.24 3.56 -21.28
C SER A 23 8.96 3.11 -20.54
N LEU A 24 7.98 2.58 -21.27
CA LEU A 24 6.77 2.00 -20.71
C LEU A 24 7.08 0.77 -19.83
N MET A 25 7.92 -0.15 -20.33
CA MET A 25 8.29 -1.33 -19.56
C MET A 25 9.04 -0.97 -18.27
N LYS A 26 9.96 0.01 -18.33
CA LYS A 26 10.64 0.51 -17.12
C LYS A 26 9.67 1.09 -16.10
N GLY A 27 8.62 1.80 -16.57
CA GLY A 27 7.58 2.35 -15.72
C GLY A 27 6.69 1.29 -15.03
N LEU A 28 6.51 0.12 -15.65
CA LEU A 28 5.67 -0.95 -15.13
C LEU A 28 6.38 -1.85 -14.10
N LEU A 29 7.71 -1.84 -14.02
CA LEU A 29 8.46 -2.71 -13.12
C LEU A 29 8.11 -2.49 -11.64
N VAL A 30 7.96 -1.26 -11.20
CA VAL A 30 7.59 -0.93 -9.82
C VAL A 30 6.15 -1.35 -9.50
N PRO A 31 5.14 -1.00 -10.30
CA PRO A 31 3.77 -1.51 -10.12
C PRO A 31 3.68 -3.04 -10.07
N ILE A 32 4.42 -3.76 -10.91
CA ILE A 32 4.45 -5.23 -10.88
C ILE A 32 4.92 -5.73 -9.50
N CYS A 33 5.98 -5.17 -8.93
CA CYS A 33 6.42 -5.55 -7.59
C CYS A 33 5.33 -5.32 -6.54
N ILE A 34 4.59 -4.20 -6.62
CA ILE A 34 3.49 -3.90 -5.72
C ILE A 34 2.38 -4.95 -5.84
N TYR A 35 1.97 -5.31 -7.07
CA TYR A 35 0.95 -6.33 -7.29
C TYR A 35 1.39 -7.72 -6.83
N VAL A 36 2.68 -8.07 -6.97
CA VAL A 36 3.23 -9.32 -6.42
C VAL A 36 3.13 -9.35 -4.91
N ILE A 37 3.48 -8.25 -4.22
CA ILE A 37 3.33 -8.14 -2.75
C ILE A 37 1.86 -8.32 -2.35
N LEU A 38 0.94 -7.65 -3.05
CA LEU A 38 -0.49 -7.78 -2.80
C LEU A 38 -0.99 -9.21 -3.03
N ALA A 39 -0.58 -9.85 -4.12
CA ALA A 39 -0.97 -11.22 -4.43
C ALA A 39 -0.47 -12.21 -3.37
N VAL A 40 0.78 -12.07 -2.91
CA VAL A 40 1.35 -12.90 -1.85
C VAL A 40 0.60 -12.71 -0.52
N SER A 41 0.29 -11.47 -0.16
CA SER A 41 -0.45 -11.19 1.07
C SER A 41 -1.92 -11.62 0.98
N LEU A 42 -2.55 -11.50 -0.18
CA LEU A 42 -3.91 -12.00 -0.41
C LEU A 42 -3.95 -13.54 -0.36
N ASN A 43 -2.94 -14.22 -0.89
CA ASN A 43 -2.83 -15.67 -0.80
C ASN A 43 -2.72 -16.18 0.65
N LEU A 44 -2.20 -15.37 1.58
CA LEU A 44 -2.19 -15.71 2.99
C LEU A 44 -3.62 -15.77 3.55
N THR A 45 -4.49 -14.84 3.20
CA THR A 45 -5.88 -14.78 3.70
C THR A 45 -6.78 -15.76 2.96
N VAL A 46 -6.77 -15.77 1.64
CA VAL A 46 -7.67 -16.61 0.84
C VAL A 46 -7.15 -18.04 0.70
N GLY A 47 -5.84 -18.21 0.45
CA GLY A 47 -5.26 -19.52 0.18
C GLY A 47 -4.98 -20.34 1.43
N ILE A 48 -4.64 -19.70 2.55
CA ILE A 48 -4.23 -20.40 3.79
C ILE A 48 -5.33 -20.35 4.84
N LEU A 49 -5.90 -19.16 5.09
CA LEU A 49 -6.99 -19.02 6.05
C LEU A 49 -8.35 -19.45 5.49
N GLY A 50 -8.49 -19.59 4.16
CA GLY A 50 -9.74 -19.95 3.51
C GLY A 50 -10.84 -18.88 3.60
N GLU A 51 -10.51 -17.67 4.05
CA GLU A 51 -11.44 -16.57 4.21
C GLU A 51 -11.34 -15.60 3.03
N LEU A 52 -12.45 -15.41 2.33
CA LEU A 52 -12.50 -14.48 1.21
C LEU A 52 -12.56 -13.03 1.73
N SER A 53 -11.44 -12.29 1.62
CA SER A 53 -11.36 -10.88 1.96
C SER A 53 -11.12 -10.04 0.71
N LEU A 54 -12.07 -9.18 0.35
CA LEU A 54 -11.98 -8.27 -0.80
C LEU A 54 -11.54 -6.85 -0.41
N GLY A 55 -11.32 -6.59 0.87
CA GLY A 55 -10.92 -5.27 1.40
C GLY A 55 -9.44 -4.92 1.28
N HIS A 56 -8.62 -5.80 0.71
CA HIS A 56 -7.16 -5.65 0.67
C HIS A 56 -6.71 -4.36 -0.02
N ALA A 57 -7.39 -3.95 -1.09
CA ALA A 57 -7.14 -2.71 -1.81
C ALA A 57 -7.40 -1.45 -0.94
N GLY A 58 -8.36 -1.51 -0.02
CA GLY A 58 -8.63 -0.41 0.92
C GLY A 58 -7.47 -0.17 1.88
N PHE A 59 -6.90 -1.22 2.45
CA PHE A 59 -5.72 -1.09 3.32
C PHE A 59 -4.49 -0.59 2.57
N MET A 60 -4.27 -1.06 1.33
CA MET A 60 -3.22 -0.53 0.46
C MET A 60 -3.41 0.96 0.21
N CYS A 61 -4.64 1.39 -0.05
CA CYS A 61 -4.97 2.79 -0.29
C CYS A 61 -4.64 3.65 0.93
N VAL A 62 -5.07 3.26 2.14
CA VAL A 62 -4.75 3.97 3.40
C VAL A 62 -3.25 4.07 3.62
N GLY A 63 -2.52 2.96 3.47
CA GLY A 63 -1.07 2.93 3.63
C GLY A 63 -0.33 3.82 2.63
N ALA A 64 -0.72 3.76 1.35
CA ALA A 64 -0.11 4.55 0.29
C ALA A 64 -0.35 6.06 0.50
N PHE A 65 -1.60 6.46 0.80
CA PHE A 65 -1.94 7.86 1.01
C PHE A 65 -1.28 8.44 2.25
N SER A 66 -1.25 7.72 3.37
CA SER A 66 -0.58 8.19 4.59
C SER A 66 0.94 8.32 4.40
N GLY A 67 1.58 7.36 3.70
CA GLY A 67 3.00 7.43 3.39
C GLY A 67 3.35 8.55 2.42
N ALA A 68 2.55 8.75 1.37
CA ALA A 68 2.75 9.84 0.41
C ALA A 68 2.50 11.21 1.04
N PHE A 69 1.46 11.34 1.87
CA PHE A 69 1.19 12.56 2.64
C PHE A 69 2.37 12.91 3.55
N PHE A 70 2.88 11.93 4.31
CA PHE A 70 4.06 12.12 5.16
C PHE A 70 5.28 12.57 4.35
N THR A 71 5.51 11.95 3.19
CA THR A 71 6.64 12.28 2.31
C THR A 71 6.60 13.73 1.87
N ASN A 72 5.43 14.24 1.47
CA ASN A 72 5.25 15.62 1.04
C ASN A 72 5.36 16.61 2.22
N CYS A 73 4.82 16.24 3.40
CA CYS A 73 4.91 17.09 4.59
C CYS A 73 6.34 17.26 5.11
N MET A 74 7.13 16.18 5.03
CA MET A 74 8.52 16.17 5.55
C MET A 74 9.57 16.57 4.52
N GLU A 75 9.17 17.05 3.36
CA GLU A 75 10.10 17.43 2.29
C GLU A 75 11.12 18.48 2.73
N ASN A 76 10.68 19.49 3.47
CA ASN A 76 11.52 20.55 3.97
C ASN A 76 12.33 20.19 5.23
N VAL A 77 11.91 19.15 5.97
CA VAL A 77 12.54 18.76 7.24
C VAL A 77 13.59 17.67 7.03
N ILE A 78 13.32 16.74 6.12
CA ILE A 78 14.22 15.60 5.82
C ILE A 78 14.63 15.69 4.36
N PRO A 79 15.80 16.27 4.04
CA PRO A 79 16.26 16.43 2.65
C PRO A 79 16.64 15.09 2.00
N SER A 80 16.98 14.06 2.81
CA SER A 80 17.36 12.74 2.34
C SER A 80 16.13 11.95 1.85
N VAL A 81 16.00 11.77 0.54
CA VAL A 81 14.88 11.05 -0.10
C VAL A 81 14.77 9.60 0.38
N GLY A 82 15.89 8.89 0.56
CA GLY A 82 15.90 7.50 1.01
C GLY A 82 15.40 7.33 2.44
N LEU A 83 15.87 8.18 3.37
CA LEU A 83 15.42 8.13 4.77
C LEU A 83 13.93 8.50 4.86
N ARG A 84 13.49 9.52 4.14
CA ARG A 84 12.09 9.92 4.08
C ARG A 84 11.19 8.82 3.55
N PHE A 85 11.62 8.12 2.49
CA PHE A 85 10.91 6.98 1.93
C PHE A 85 10.78 5.82 2.95
N PHE A 86 11.85 5.49 3.66
CA PHE A 86 11.84 4.44 4.67
C PHE A 86 10.90 4.76 5.84
N LEU A 87 10.95 6.00 6.35
CA LEU A 87 10.04 6.46 7.40
C LEU A 87 8.59 6.49 6.93
N ALA A 88 8.32 6.93 5.70
CA ALA A 88 7.01 6.92 5.09
C ALA A 88 6.42 5.50 4.97
N LEU A 89 7.27 4.52 4.66
CA LEU A 89 6.86 3.12 4.57
C LEU A 89 6.48 2.55 5.95
N ILE A 90 7.24 2.85 7.00
CA ILE A 90 6.92 2.43 8.37
C ILE A 90 5.63 3.10 8.84
N LEU A 91 5.47 4.40 8.61
CA LEU A 91 4.28 5.14 9.00
C LEU A 91 3.05 4.65 8.23
N GLY A 92 3.17 4.44 6.92
CA GLY A 92 2.09 3.88 6.10
C GLY A 92 1.66 2.49 6.57
N ALA A 93 2.62 1.63 6.93
CA ALA A 93 2.35 0.31 7.49
C ALA A 93 1.66 0.40 8.86
N ALA A 94 2.11 1.31 9.74
CA ALA A 94 1.50 1.51 11.05
C ALA A 94 0.05 2.01 10.94
N VAL A 95 -0.21 3.00 10.09
CA VAL A 95 -1.56 3.54 9.87
C VAL A 95 -2.48 2.48 9.26
N ALA A 96 -2.02 1.75 8.22
CA ALA A 96 -2.79 0.65 7.64
C ALA A 96 -3.06 -0.45 8.67
N GLY A 97 -2.11 -0.74 9.57
CA GLY A 97 -2.27 -1.68 10.68
C GLY A 97 -3.34 -1.24 11.69
N VAL A 98 -3.36 0.03 12.07
CA VAL A 98 -4.41 0.59 12.95
C VAL A 98 -5.79 0.44 12.32
N PHE A 99 -5.94 0.81 11.05
CA PHE A 99 -7.19 0.61 10.31
C PHE A 99 -7.54 -0.88 10.20
N GLY A 100 -6.53 -1.74 9.98
CA GLY A 100 -6.71 -3.19 9.96
C GLY A 100 -7.28 -3.74 11.27
N ILE A 101 -6.78 -3.30 12.41
CA ILE A 101 -7.31 -3.70 13.72
C ILE A 101 -8.72 -3.15 13.93
N LEU A 102 -8.94 -1.87 13.64
CA LEU A 102 -10.23 -1.20 13.85
C LEU A 102 -11.35 -1.85 13.04
N ILE A 103 -11.06 -2.25 11.80
CA ILE A 103 -11.99 -2.92 10.91
C ILE A 103 -12.05 -4.42 11.20
N GLY A 104 -10.90 -5.04 11.50
CA GLY A 104 -10.79 -6.46 11.74
C GLY A 104 -11.63 -6.93 12.94
N ILE A 105 -11.65 -6.18 14.05
CA ILE A 105 -12.41 -6.56 15.24
C ILE A 105 -13.90 -6.83 14.95
N PRO A 106 -14.66 -5.94 14.29
CA PRO A 106 -16.06 -6.22 13.95
C PRO A 106 -16.21 -7.26 12.84
N VAL A 107 -15.30 -7.26 11.87
CA VAL A 107 -15.38 -8.09 10.67
C VAL A 107 -15.07 -9.58 10.96
N LEU A 108 -14.13 -9.86 11.87
CA LEU A 108 -13.79 -11.22 12.28
C LEU A 108 -14.94 -11.99 12.97
N ARG A 109 -16.01 -11.31 13.35
CA ARG A 109 -17.23 -11.95 13.86
C ARG A 109 -18.13 -12.51 12.76
N LEU A 110 -17.90 -12.12 11.51
CA LEU A 110 -18.64 -12.54 10.34
C LEU A 110 -17.95 -13.77 9.71
N LYS A 111 -18.76 -14.65 9.10
CA LYS A 111 -18.25 -15.87 8.47
C LYS A 111 -18.70 -15.96 7.01
N GLY A 112 -17.87 -16.62 6.19
CA GLY A 112 -18.21 -16.93 4.80
C GLY A 112 -18.43 -15.67 3.95
N ASP A 113 -19.48 -15.66 3.14
CA ASP A 113 -19.76 -14.63 2.16
C ASP A 113 -20.02 -13.25 2.78
N TYR A 114 -20.53 -13.19 4.00
CA TYR A 114 -20.75 -11.93 4.71
C TYR A 114 -19.44 -11.20 5.00
N LEU A 115 -18.36 -11.94 5.29
CA LEU A 115 -17.03 -11.40 5.47
C LEU A 115 -16.55 -10.70 4.18
N ALA A 116 -16.72 -11.37 3.04
CA ALA A 116 -16.33 -10.83 1.73
C ALA A 116 -17.10 -9.55 1.38
N ILE A 117 -18.41 -9.53 1.60
CA ILE A 117 -19.27 -8.37 1.29
C ILE A 117 -18.88 -7.17 2.16
N VAL A 118 -18.69 -7.38 3.46
CA VAL A 118 -18.36 -6.29 4.39
C VAL A 118 -16.96 -5.74 4.14
N THR A 119 -15.98 -6.60 3.86
CA THR A 119 -14.62 -6.15 3.52
C THR A 119 -14.57 -5.38 2.20
N LEU A 120 -15.36 -5.79 1.19
CA LEU A 120 -15.51 -5.05 -0.06
C LEU A 120 -16.14 -3.67 0.18
N ALA A 121 -17.25 -3.62 0.93
CA ALA A 121 -17.92 -2.37 1.26
C ALA A 121 -16.96 -1.40 1.97
N PHE A 122 -16.15 -1.92 2.88
CA PHE A 122 -15.13 -1.13 3.59
C PHE A 122 -14.08 -0.57 2.64
N GLY A 123 -13.59 -1.37 1.70
CA GLY A 123 -12.65 -0.92 0.66
C GLY A 123 -13.21 0.21 -0.18
N GLU A 124 -14.48 0.10 -0.59
CA GLU A 124 -15.17 1.15 -1.35
C GLU A 124 -15.43 2.42 -0.52
N ILE A 125 -15.78 2.29 0.76
CA ILE A 125 -15.93 3.45 1.67
C ILE A 125 -14.62 4.21 1.79
N ILE A 126 -13.51 3.53 2.04
CA ILE A 126 -12.18 4.15 2.14
C ILE A 126 -11.81 4.85 0.84
N LYS A 127 -11.97 4.19 -0.29
CA LYS A 127 -11.69 4.75 -1.62
C LYS A 127 -12.51 6.01 -1.87
N ASN A 128 -13.81 5.99 -1.61
CA ASN A 128 -14.69 7.14 -1.81
C ASN A 128 -14.37 8.28 -0.84
N LEU A 129 -14.02 7.97 0.40
CA LEU A 129 -13.58 8.97 1.38
C LEU A 129 -12.31 9.69 0.91
N ILE A 130 -11.30 8.94 0.46
CA ILE A 130 -10.05 9.50 -0.04
C ILE A 130 -10.28 10.31 -1.32
N ASN A 131 -11.13 9.83 -2.22
CA ASN A 131 -11.46 10.53 -3.47
C ASN A 131 -12.26 11.83 -3.25
N ALA A 132 -12.97 11.94 -2.13
CA ALA A 132 -13.68 13.16 -1.75
C ALA A 132 -12.80 14.16 -0.98
N MET A 133 -11.60 13.75 -0.57
CA MET A 133 -10.77 14.55 0.31
C MET A 133 -9.81 15.45 -0.47
N TYR A 134 -9.81 16.74 -0.12
CA TYR A 134 -8.85 17.73 -0.62
C TYR A 134 -8.02 18.23 0.54
N VAL A 135 -6.70 18.16 0.42
CA VAL A 135 -5.77 18.63 1.45
C VAL A 135 -4.72 19.50 0.81
N GLY A 136 -4.57 20.68 1.34
CA GLY A 136 -3.52 21.62 0.95
C GLY A 136 -2.68 22.04 2.14
N ARG A 137 -1.48 22.51 1.84
CA ARG A 137 -0.56 23.10 2.81
C ARG A 137 -0.19 24.50 2.38
N ASP A 138 -0.29 25.43 3.32
CA ASP A 138 0.07 26.82 3.16
C ASP A 138 1.01 27.29 4.28
N SER A 139 1.49 28.52 4.23
CA SER A 139 2.28 29.16 5.29
C SER A 139 1.55 29.20 6.63
N SER A 140 0.21 29.24 6.62
CA SER A 140 -0.66 29.24 7.80
C SER A 140 -0.94 27.85 8.38
N GLY A 141 -0.68 26.74 7.63
CA GLY A 141 -0.90 25.36 8.09
C GLY A 141 -1.51 24.42 7.07
N PHE A 142 -2.28 23.44 7.57
CA PHE A 142 -2.98 22.48 6.73
C PHE A 142 -4.44 22.89 6.55
N HIS A 143 -4.88 22.94 5.29
CA HIS A 143 -6.26 23.21 4.93
C HIS A 143 -6.94 21.93 4.46
N PHE A 144 -8.16 21.71 4.91
CA PHE A 144 -8.94 20.51 4.65
C PHE A 144 -10.27 20.88 4.01
N SER A 145 -10.61 20.24 2.89
CA SER A 145 -11.92 20.41 2.25
C SER A 145 -12.42 19.08 1.69
N ILE A 146 -13.75 18.92 1.64
CA ILE A 146 -14.42 17.76 1.04
C ILE A 146 -15.11 18.16 -0.29
N LYS A 147 -15.02 19.42 -0.66
CA LYS A 147 -15.82 19.97 -1.78
C LYS A 147 -14.98 20.16 -3.04
N ASP A 148 -13.98 21.02 -2.97
CA ASP A 148 -13.11 21.34 -4.10
C ASP A 148 -11.82 22.03 -3.63
N THR A 149 -10.89 22.26 -4.57
CA THR A 149 -9.63 22.94 -4.30
C THR A 149 -9.80 24.42 -3.99
N LEU A 150 -10.86 25.06 -4.50
CA LEU A 150 -11.14 26.49 -4.25
C LEU A 150 -11.61 26.71 -2.80
N SER A 151 -12.33 25.75 -2.24
CA SER A 151 -12.83 25.80 -0.86
C SER A 151 -11.74 25.59 0.21
N LEU A 152 -10.49 25.26 -0.20
CA LEU A 152 -9.35 25.20 0.72
C LEU A 152 -8.95 26.58 1.26
N GLY A 153 -9.29 27.68 0.56
CA GLY A 153 -9.00 29.03 1.01
C GLY A 153 -7.51 29.31 1.22
N MET A 154 -6.65 28.70 0.41
CA MET A 154 -5.19 28.84 0.50
C MET A 154 -4.71 30.11 -0.17
N ASP A 155 -3.57 30.63 0.31
CA ASP A 155 -2.83 31.72 -0.34
C ASP A 155 -2.23 31.28 -1.68
N GLU A 156 -1.79 32.24 -2.51
CA GLU A 156 -1.18 31.98 -3.82
C GLU A 156 0.07 31.07 -3.76
N THR A 157 0.70 30.94 -2.60
CA THR A 157 1.86 30.08 -2.34
C THR A 157 1.49 28.68 -1.87
N GLY A 158 0.20 28.40 -1.66
CA GLY A 158 -0.29 27.13 -1.16
C GLY A 158 -0.12 25.97 -2.15
N VAL A 159 0.32 24.81 -1.66
CA VAL A 159 0.49 23.58 -2.44
C VAL A 159 -0.61 22.59 -2.09
N VAL A 160 -1.38 22.19 -3.10
CA VAL A 160 -2.38 21.14 -2.90
C VAL A 160 -1.69 19.78 -2.90
N LEU A 161 -1.78 19.06 -1.79
CA LEU A 161 -1.17 17.75 -1.58
C LEU A 161 -2.06 16.62 -2.09
N ILE A 162 -3.35 16.67 -1.76
CA ILE A 162 -4.35 15.68 -2.16
C ILE A 162 -5.42 16.40 -2.98
N LYS A 163 -5.66 15.91 -4.20
CA LYS A 163 -6.62 16.49 -5.15
C LYS A 163 -7.82 15.56 -5.40
N GLY A 164 -8.45 15.05 -4.34
CA GLY A 164 -9.60 14.17 -4.48
C GLY A 164 -9.29 12.95 -5.38
N ALA A 165 -10.11 12.72 -6.39
CA ALA A 165 -9.98 11.59 -7.32
C ALA A 165 -8.69 11.60 -8.18
N GLN A 166 -7.98 12.72 -8.27
CA GLN A 166 -6.67 12.79 -8.94
C GLN A 166 -5.52 12.24 -8.07
N GLY A 167 -5.81 11.97 -6.79
CA GLY A 167 -4.84 11.42 -5.85
C GLY A 167 -3.82 12.45 -5.34
N ILE A 168 -2.64 11.96 -5.00
CA ILE A 168 -1.51 12.79 -4.53
C ILE A 168 -0.59 13.08 -5.71
N THR A 169 -0.31 14.37 -5.90
CA THR A 169 0.61 14.86 -6.94
C THR A 169 1.87 15.44 -6.29
N GLY A 170 2.99 15.44 -7.04
CA GLY A 170 4.23 16.08 -6.57
C GLY A 170 5.11 15.21 -5.67
N THR A 171 4.78 13.94 -5.44
CA THR A 171 5.67 13.05 -4.69
C THR A 171 6.95 12.73 -5.47
N PRO A 172 8.13 12.82 -4.84
CA PRO A 172 9.38 12.47 -5.50
C PRO A 172 9.41 10.95 -5.81
N LYS A 173 9.92 10.60 -6.99
CA LYS A 173 10.06 9.21 -7.44
C LYS A 173 11.22 8.53 -6.70
N ALA A 174 10.99 8.12 -5.46
CA ALA A 174 11.97 7.41 -4.63
C ALA A 174 11.99 5.90 -4.90
N ALA A 175 10.86 5.34 -5.39
CA ALA A 175 10.73 3.90 -5.61
C ALA A 175 11.50 3.47 -6.87
N THR A 176 12.53 2.66 -6.66
CA THR A 176 13.28 1.98 -7.73
C THR A 176 12.89 0.51 -7.81
N PHE A 177 13.08 -0.11 -8.97
CA PHE A 177 12.78 -1.55 -9.16
C PHE A 177 13.51 -2.42 -8.14
N THR A 178 14.78 -2.11 -7.84
CA THR A 178 15.57 -2.86 -6.84
C THR A 178 14.95 -2.81 -5.44
N ILE A 179 14.47 -1.63 -5.01
CA ILE A 179 13.76 -1.49 -3.74
C ILE A 179 12.45 -2.29 -3.77
N GLY A 180 11.73 -2.27 -4.89
CA GLY A 180 10.51 -3.06 -5.07
C GLY A 180 10.77 -4.56 -4.89
N VAL A 181 11.81 -5.11 -5.52
CA VAL A 181 12.18 -6.52 -5.38
C VAL A 181 12.64 -6.86 -3.97
N LEU A 182 13.38 -5.97 -3.30
CA LEU A 182 13.77 -6.16 -1.91
C LEU A 182 12.54 -6.26 -0.99
N LEU A 183 11.53 -5.43 -1.21
CA LEU A 183 10.25 -5.49 -0.49
C LEU A 183 9.49 -6.78 -0.79
N VAL A 184 9.51 -7.28 -2.04
CA VAL A 184 8.93 -8.59 -2.40
C VAL A 184 9.62 -9.72 -1.63
N LEU A 185 10.96 -9.73 -1.58
CA LEU A 185 11.71 -10.74 -0.84
C LEU A 185 11.43 -10.67 0.67
N LEU A 186 11.34 -9.46 1.23
CA LEU A 186 10.97 -9.25 2.63
C LEU A 186 9.55 -9.80 2.92
N THR A 187 8.59 -9.51 2.05
CA THR A 187 7.21 -9.99 2.18
C THR A 187 7.16 -11.51 2.11
N LEU A 188 7.86 -12.12 1.15
CA LEU A 188 7.97 -13.59 1.05
C LEU A 188 8.61 -14.19 2.29
N PHE A 189 9.66 -13.56 2.82
CA PHE A 189 10.31 -14.02 4.06
C PHE A 189 9.34 -14.02 5.24
N ILE A 190 8.60 -12.92 5.43
CA ILE A 190 7.62 -12.80 6.51
C ILE A 190 6.51 -13.84 6.35
N VAL A 191 5.90 -13.93 5.15
CA VAL A 191 4.79 -14.82 4.88
C VAL A 191 5.19 -16.29 5.03
N LEU A 192 6.32 -16.70 4.47
CA LEU A 192 6.79 -18.08 4.57
C LEU A 192 7.13 -18.46 6.02
N ASN A 193 7.76 -17.57 6.78
CA ASN A 193 8.03 -17.81 8.20
C ASN A 193 6.73 -17.90 9.01
N LEU A 194 5.73 -17.09 8.68
CA LEU A 194 4.43 -17.14 9.34
C LEU A 194 3.73 -18.48 9.09
N ILE A 195 3.76 -18.96 7.85
CA ILE A 195 3.16 -20.25 7.45
C ILE A 195 3.84 -21.42 8.17
N HIS A 196 5.18 -21.39 8.30
CA HIS A 196 5.96 -22.45 8.97
C HIS A 196 6.04 -22.27 10.49
N SER A 197 5.49 -21.20 11.05
CA SER A 197 5.42 -20.97 12.48
C SER A 197 4.34 -21.87 13.15
N ARG A 198 4.33 -21.92 14.47
CA ARG A 198 3.32 -22.65 15.25
C ARG A 198 1.88 -22.15 15.01
N ALA A 199 1.72 -20.94 14.51
CA ALA A 199 0.41 -20.35 14.17
C ALA A 199 -0.18 -20.93 12.87
N GLY A 200 0.65 -21.35 11.91
CA GLY A 200 0.20 -21.93 10.63
C GLY A 200 -0.65 -23.21 10.80
N PRO A 201 -0.18 -24.25 11.49
CA PRO A 201 -0.94 -25.50 11.69
C PRO A 201 -2.25 -25.32 12.47
N VAL A 202 -2.29 -24.37 13.42
CA VAL A 202 -3.50 -24.09 14.22
C VAL A 202 -4.63 -23.55 13.33
N SER A 203 -4.32 -22.73 12.34
CA SER A 203 -5.31 -22.21 11.38
C SER A 203 -5.93 -23.33 10.54
N TYR A 204 -5.15 -24.34 10.14
CA TYR A 204 -5.67 -25.51 9.40
C TYR A 204 -6.59 -26.41 10.23
N THR A 205 -6.29 -26.60 11.51
CA THR A 205 -7.08 -27.49 12.38
C THR A 205 -8.45 -26.91 12.74
N HIS A 206 -8.58 -25.59 12.81
CA HIS A 206 -9.88 -24.95 13.07
C HIS A 206 -10.82 -24.94 11.85
N LEU A 207 -10.29 -25.08 10.63
CA LEU A 207 -11.07 -25.08 9.39
C LEU A 207 -11.50 -26.51 8.95
N THR A 208 -10.84 -27.54 9.44
CA THR A 208 -11.08 -28.95 9.02
C THR A 208 -11.88 -29.78 10.01
N LEU A 209 -12.30 -29.22 11.15
CA LEU A 209 -13.20 -29.91 12.07
C LEU A 209 -14.66 -29.62 11.67
N PRO A 210 -15.47 -30.69 11.45
CA PRO A 210 -16.89 -30.58 11.10
C PRO A 210 -17.73 -29.96 12.20
#